data_d846a0610acfeb4fe3b27fff965522b5
#
_entry.id   d846a0610acfeb4fe3b27fff965522b5
#
_cell.length_a   1.000
_cell.length_b   1.000
_cell.length_c   1.000
_cell.angle_alpha   90.00
_cell.angle_beta   90.00
_cell.angle_gamma   90.00
#
_symmetry.space_group_name_H-M   'P 1'
#
loop_
_entity.id
_entity.type
_entity.pdbx_description
1 polymer ?
#
loop_
_entity_poly.entity_id
_entity_poly.type
_entity_poly.pdbx_seq_one_letter_code
_entity_poly.pdbx_strand_id
1 'polypeptide(L)'
;MLIETLSVFPEMFEPVMSTSILGRARKAGLFDFKAYNLRDWTHDRHRTVDDEPYGGGQGMLMKVEPIAEAIEAISAEGPKPTVVFFTPCGEPFTQHVAERLLKASACCLCAAVTKVSTSVPMRMPTSACRSAITCSRRRASRYGRCRCRRTPDPGALGDEMSNVDESFSTAEDGGLLEYAQYTRPAEFNGEGVPPVLVSGDHAKVDAWRRKNAIERTCRWRPDLIETARLTPEERAYAQVILDASYSQSEE
;
A
#
# COMPACT_ATOMS: atom_id res chain seq x y z
N MET A 1 -21.84 -13.54 -0.63
CA MET A 1 -20.44 -13.07 -0.55
C MET A 1 -20.30 -12.21 0.68
N LEU A 2 -19.24 -12.39 1.48
CA LEU A 2 -18.94 -11.51 2.60
C LEU A 2 -17.88 -10.49 2.15
N ILE A 3 -18.17 -9.20 2.33
CA ILE A 3 -17.22 -8.10 2.09
C ILE A 3 -16.82 -7.54 3.44
N GLU A 4 -15.55 -7.51 3.70
CA GLU A 4 -14.97 -7.05 4.96
C GLU A 4 -14.03 -5.89 4.69
N THR A 5 -13.97 -4.93 5.61
CA THR A 5 -12.99 -3.85 5.56
C THR A 5 -12.22 -3.78 6.86
N LEU A 6 -10.91 -3.66 6.76
CA LEU A 6 -10.01 -3.42 7.88
C LEU A 6 -9.44 -2.01 7.76
N SER A 7 -9.78 -1.13 8.69
CA SER A 7 -9.40 0.29 8.64
C SER A 7 -9.26 0.88 10.05
N VAL A 8 -8.57 2.02 10.15
CA VAL A 8 -8.54 2.83 11.39
C VAL A 8 -9.77 3.75 11.52
N PHE A 9 -10.60 3.83 10.46
CA PHE A 9 -11.85 4.61 10.41
C PHE A 9 -12.98 3.75 9.82
N PRO A 10 -13.43 2.69 10.52
CA PRO A 10 -14.46 1.78 10.01
C PRO A 10 -15.82 2.48 9.78
N GLU A 11 -16.09 3.55 10.51
CA GLU A 11 -17.32 4.35 10.40
C GLU A 11 -17.52 5.01 9.03
N MET A 12 -16.45 5.16 8.24
CA MET A 12 -16.52 5.74 6.88
C MET A 12 -17.21 4.83 5.87
N PHE A 13 -17.28 3.53 6.13
CA PHE A 13 -17.77 2.54 5.16
C PHE A 13 -19.26 2.30 5.25
N GLU A 14 -19.82 2.25 6.45
CA GLU A 14 -21.24 1.93 6.66
C GLU A 14 -22.22 2.86 5.92
N PRO A 15 -22.02 4.18 5.86
CA PRO A 15 -22.89 5.07 5.09
C PRO A 15 -22.91 4.73 3.60
N VAL A 16 -21.77 4.34 3.04
CA VAL A 16 -21.66 3.95 1.62
C VAL A 16 -22.35 2.61 1.38
N MET A 17 -22.13 1.62 2.24
CA MET A 17 -22.64 0.26 2.11
C MET A 17 -24.14 0.15 2.42
N SER A 18 -24.72 1.14 3.11
CA SER A 18 -26.16 1.19 3.42
C SER A 18 -26.98 2.04 2.44
N THR A 19 -26.34 2.74 1.52
CA THR A 19 -26.98 3.73 0.65
C THR A 19 -27.21 3.22 -0.77
N SER A 20 -28.29 3.72 -1.42
CA SER A 20 -28.60 3.53 -2.85
C SER A 20 -28.58 2.05 -3.30
N ILE A 21 -27.88 1.72 -4.36
CA ILE A 21 -27.83 0.38 -4.98
C ILE A 21 -27.20 -0.63 -4.01
N LEU A 22 -26.10 -0.26 -3.34
CA LEU A 22 -25.42 -1.13 -2.39
C LEU A 22 -26.33 -1.45 -1.20
N GLY A 23 -27.01 -0.46 -0.64
CA GLY A 23 -27.93 -0.69 0.46
C GLY A 23 -29.14 -1.58 0.08
N ARG A 24 -29.65 -1.47 -1.15
CA ARG A 24 -30.70 -2.37 -1.66
C ARG A 24 -30.18 -3.80 -1.85
N ALA A 25 -29.00 -3.97 -2.44
CA ALA A 25 -28.37 -5.25 -2.65
C ALA A 25 -28.09 -5.98 -1.31
N ARG A 26 -27.60 -5.25 -0.31
CA ARG A 26 -27.36 -5.78 1.04
C ARG A 26 -28.67 -6.23 1.72
N LYS A 27 -29.72 -5.40 1.65
CA LYS A 27 -31.06 -5.75 2.16
C LYS A 27 -31.68 -6.96 1.46
N ALA A 28 -31.36 -7.15 0.19
CA ALA A 28 -31.78 -8.33 -0.58
C ALA A 28 -30.91 -9.58 -0.30
N GLY A 29 -29.92 -9.51 0.60
CA GLY A 29 -29.06 -10.62 0.97
C GLY A 29 -28.05 -11.03 -0.12
N LEU A 30 -27.78 -10.17 -1.10
CA LEU A 30 -26.84 -10.48 -2.18
C LEU A 30 -25.38 -10.46 -1.70
N PHE A 31 -25.10 -9.68 -0.65
CA PHE A 31 -23.84 -9.70 0.07
C PHE A 31 -24.02 -9.24 1.52
N ASP A 32 -23.09 -9.66 2.38
CA ASP A 32 -22.93 -9.17 3.74
C ASP A 32 -21.74 -8.25 3.85
N PHE A 33 -21.78 -7.32 4.80
CA PHE A 33 -20.70 -6.36 5.03
C PHE A 33 -20.33 -6.26 6.50
N LYS A 34 -19.03 -6.29 6.79
CA LYS A 34 -18.45 -6.03 8.12
C LYS A 34 -17.31 -5.02 8.01
N ALA A 35 -17.26 -4.07 8.91
CA ALA A 35 -16.14 -3.14 9.04
C ALA A 35 -15.46 -3.35 10.39
N TYR A 36 -14.14 -3.54 10.35
CA TYR A 36 -13.30 -3.77 11.52
C TYR A 36 -12.39 -2.59 11.78
N ASN A 37 -12.21 -2.27 13.06
CA ASN A 37 -11.27 -1.25 13.50
C ASN A 37 -9.91 -1.88 13.75
N LEU A 38 -8.90 -1.52 12.97
CA LEU A 38 -7.54 -2.03 13.13
C LEU A 38 -6.97 -1.82 14.54
N ARG A 39 -7.43 -0.78 15.26
CA ARG A 39 -7.00 -0.49 16.63
C ARG A 39 -7.42 -1.57 17.65
N ASP A 40 -8.34 -2.45 17.31
CA ASP A 40 -8.80 -3.52 18.21
C ASP A 40 -7.75 -4.64 18.35
N TRP A 41 -6.75 -4.67 17.45
CA TRP A 41 -5.60 -5.59 17.50
C TRP A 41 -4.30 -4.89 17.90
N THR A 42 -4.39 -3.82 18.66
CA THR A 42 -3.24 -3.15 19.28
C THR A 42 -3.22 -3.43 20.79
N HIS A 43 -2.02 -3.63 21.34
CA HIS A 43 -1.86 -4.03 22.76
C HIS A 43 -1.34 -2.90 23.63
N ASP A 44 -1.00 -1.77 23.05
CA ASP A 44 -0.55 -0.59 23.78
C ASP A 44 -1.72 0.29 24.26
N ARG A 45 -1.48 1.07 25.33
CA ARG A 45 -2.48 1.96 25.94
C ARG A 45 -3.07 2.98 24.93
N HIS A 46 -2.25 3.42 23.99
CA HIS A 46 -2.64 4.45 23.01
C HIS A 46 -3.25 3.87 21.74
N ARG A 47 -3.35 2.55 21.63
CA ARG A 47 -3.89 1.84 20.46
C ARG A 47 -3.20 2.28 19.16
N THR A 48 -1.87 2.31 19.19
CA THR A 48 -1.02 2.84 18.13
C THR A 48 -0.92 1.84 16.98
N VAL A 49 -1.33 2.26 15.79
CA VAL A 49 -1.37 1.41 14.57
C VAL A 49 -0.24 1.72 13.60
N ASP A 50 0.51 2.79 13.82
CA ASP A 50 1.59 3.26 12.95
C ASP A 50 2.82 3.68 13.75
N ASP A 51 3.95 3.79 13.06
CA ASP A 51 5.23 4.10 13.68
C ASP A 51 6.19 4.74 12.67
N GLU A 52 7.29 5.30 13.13
CA GLU A 52 8.32 5.93 12.31
C GLU A 52 9.06 4.92 11.44
N PRO A 53 9.46 5.28 10.21
CA PRO A 53 10.24 4.41 9.33
C PRO A 53 11.70 4.27 9.80
N TYR A 54 12.26 3.05 9.66
CA TYR A 54 13.69 2.81 9.79
C TYR A 54 14.47 3.58 8.70
N GLY A 55 15.65 4.06 9.07
CA GLY A 55 16.48 4.91 8.21
C GLY A 55 16.01 6.36 8.13
N GLY A 56 15.02 6.74 8.94
CA GLY A 56 14.41 8.06 8.91
C GLY A 56 13.50 8.24 7.69
N GLY A 57 13.06 9.45 7.47
CA GLY A 57 12.12 9.81 6.41
C GLY A 57 10.85 10.40 6.98
N GLN A 58 9.97 10.88 6.10
CA GLN A 58 8.77 11.59 6.51
C GLN A 58 7.54 10.70 6.53
N GLY A 59 6.65 11.01 7.46
CA GLY A 59 5.39 10.29 7.63
C GLY A 59 5.52 9.04 8.49
N MET A 60 4.39 8.39 8.69
CA MET A 60 4.25 7.19 9.52
C MET A 60 3.92 5.99 8.66
N LEU A 61 4.36 4.81 9.09
CA LEU A 61 4.06 3.53 8.46
C LEU A 61 3.15 2.72 9.35
N MET A 62 2.15 2.09 8.78
CA MET A 62 1.31 1.14 9.53
C MET A 62 2.15 -0.07 9.96
N LYS A 63 1.99 -0.44 11.22
CA LYS A 63 2.64 -1.61 11.84
C LYS A 63 2.12 -2.90 11.21
N VAL A 64 3.01 -3.87 11.08
CA VAL A 64 2.67 -5.19 10.52
C VAL A 64 1.85 -6.03 11.49
N GLU A 65 2.16 -5.96 12.78
CA GLU A 65 1.56 -6.81 13.82
C GLU A 65 0.04 -6.67 13.91
N PRO A 66 -0.55 -5.46 14.10
CA PRO A 66 -1.99 -5.32 14.16
C PRO A 66 -2.70 -5.79 12.88
N ILE A 67 -2.08 -5.60 11.72
CA ILE A 67 -2.64 -6.04 10.44
C ILE A 67 -2.64 -7.56 10.35
N ALA A 68 -1.53 -8.21 10.73
CA ALA A 68 -1.40 -9.66 10.69
C ALA A 68 -2.39 -10.32 11.65
N GLU A 69 -2.45 -9.87 12.90
CA GLU A 69 -3.37 -10.37 13.91
C GLU A 69 -4.84 -10.18 13.50
N ALA A 70 -5.18 -9.02 12.95
CA ALA A 70 -6.52 -8.76 12.45
C ALA A 70 -6.92 -9.75 11.35
N ILE A 71 -6.03 -9.98 10.36
CA ILE A 71 -6.31 -10.88 9.24
C ILE A 71 -6.42 -12.33 9.73
N GLU A 72 -5.59 -12.75 10.68
CA GLU A 72 -5.66 -14.08 11.31
C GLU A 72 -6.99 -14.24 12.05
N ALA A 73 -7.39 -13.29 12.88
CA ALA A 73 -8.64 -13.31 13.62
C ALA A 73 -9.87 -13.36 12.68
N ILE A 74 -9.91 -12.49 11.67
CA ILE A 74 -10.98 -12.46 10.65
C ILE A 74 -11.04 -13.81 9.91
N SER A 75 -9.89 -14.40 9.58
CA SER A 75 -9.81 -15.68 8.88
C SER A 75 -10.26 -16.87 9.73
N ALA A 76 -10.23 -16.74 11.06
CA ALA A 76 -10.68 -17.76 12.00
C ALA A 76 -12.19 -17.72 12.26
N GLU A 77 -12.83 -16.56 12.09
CA GLU A 77 -14.27 -16.39 12.39
C GLU A 77 -15.22 -16.79 11.26
N GLY A 78 -14.71 -16.96 10.03
CA GLY A 78 -15.56 -17.21 8.87
C GLY A 78 -14.84 -17.85 7.68
N PRO A 79 -15.39 -17.75 6.47
CA PRO A 79 -14.73 -18.25 5.29
C PRO A 79 -13.44 -17.43 5.07
N LYS A 80 -12.32 -18.13 4.82
CA LYS A 80 -11.02 -17.51 4.60
C LYS A 80 -11.11 -16.44 3.52
N PRO A 81 -10.87 -15.15 3.84
CA PRO A 81 -11.04 -14.08 2.89
C PRO A 81 -9.87 -13.98 1.91
N THR A 82 -10.15 -13.52 0.70
CA THR A 82 -9.11 -12.96 -0.17
C THR A 82 -8.77 -11.58 0.35
N VAL A 83 -7.56 -11.40 0.87
CA VAL A 83 -7.10 -10.11 1.41
C VAL A 83 -6.61 -9.23 0.27
N VAL A 84 -7.12 -8.00 0.19
CA VAL A 84 -6.78 -7.04 -0.86
C VAL A 84 -6.15 -5.79 -0.26
N PHE A 85 -4.90 -5.50 -0.66
CA PHE A 85 -4.23 -4.25 -0.34
C PHE A 85 -4.25 -3.29 -1.52
N PHE A 86 -4.59 -2.03 -1.26
CA PHE A 86 -4.50 -0.98 -2.27
C PHE A 86 -3.12 -0.33 -2.24
N THR A 87 -2.31 -0.60 -3.27
CA THR A 87 -0.92 -0.17 -3.34
C THR A 87 -0.56 0.30 -4.75
N PRO A 88 0.37 1.26 -4.93
CA PRO A 88 0.89 1.65 -6.24
C PRO A 88 1.54 0.52 -7.03
N CYS A 89 2.06 -0.49 -6.34
CA CYS A 89 2.70 -1.68 -6.92
C CYS A 89 1.71 -2.75 -7.41
N GLY A 90 0.41 -2.59 -7.10
CA GLY A 90 -0.61 -3.59 -7.41
C GLY A 90 -0.98 -3.65 -8.89
N GLU A 91 -1.69 -4.73 -9.27
CA GLU A 91 -2.32 -4.84 -10.58
C GLU A 91 -3.43 -3.77 -10.75
N PRO A 92 -3.71 -3.30 -11.99
CA PRO A 92 -4.83 -2.39 -12.23
C PRO A 92 -6.15 -3.06 -11.81
N PHE A 93 -6.97 -2.36 -11.02
CA PHE A 93 -8.30 -2.84 -10.70
C PHE A 93 -9.21 -2.69 -11.93
N THR A 94 -9.32 -3.76 -12.69
CA THR A 94 -10.13 -3.86 -13.92
C THR A 94 -11.42 -4.64 -13.63
N GLN A 95 -12.34 -4.68 -14.60
CA GLN A 95 -13.53 -5.51 -14.54
C GLN A 95 -13.17 -6.99 -14.31
N HIS A 96 -12.13 -7.50 -14.97
CA HIS A 96 -11.66 -8.87 -14.80
C HIS A 96 -11.20 -9.17 -13.36
N VAL A 97 -10.48 -8.22 -12.74
CA VAL A 97 -10.08 -8.35 -11.32
C VAL A 97 -11.30 -8.36 -10.41
N ALA A 98 -12.28 -7.49 -10.66
CA ALA A 98 -13.52 -7.46 -9.92
C ALA A 98 -14.29 -8.82 -10.02
N GLU A 99 -14.40 -9.35 -11.22
CA GLU A 99 -15.04 -10.66 -11.47
C GLU A 99 -14.28 -11.82 -10.81
N ARG A 100 -12.95 -11.76 -10.77
CA ARG A 100 -12.13 -12.74 -10.04
C ARG A 100 -12.40 -12.67 -8.54
N LEU A 101 -12.48 -11.48 -7.96
CA LEU A 101 -12.78 -11.29 -6.54
C LEU A 101 -14.20 -11.71 -6.18
N LEU A 102 -15.16 -11.54 -7.08
CA LEU A 102 -16.55 -12.00 -6.89
C LEU A 102 -16.68 -13.53 -6.75
N LYS A 103 -15.71 -14.30 -7.24
CA LYS A 103 -15.68 -15.76 -7.08
C LYS A 103 -15.23 -16.19 -5.69
N ALA A 104 -14.64 -15.30 -4.90
CA ALA A 104 -14.25 -15.59 -3.53
C ALA A 104 -15.48 -15.58 -2.60
N SER A 105 -15.48 -16.48 -1.61
CA SER A 105 -16.53 -16.53 -0.58
C SER A 105 -16.52 -15.32 0.32
N ALA A 106 -15.33 -14.79 0.62
CA ALA A 106 -15.11 -13.58 1.38
C ALA A 106 -13.95 -12.76 0.78
N CYS A 107 -14.01 -11.44 0.96
CA CYS A 107 -12.97 -10.50 0.54
C CYS A 107 -12.73 -9.47 1.65
N CYS A 108 -11.51 -9.39 2.15
CA CYS A 108 -11.09 -8.40 3.14
C CYS A 108 -10.28 -7.28 2.47
N LEU A 109 -10.83 -6.08 2.46
CA LEU A 109 -10.22 -4.89 1.90
C LEU A 109 -9.43 -4.15 2.98
N CYS A 110 -8.11 -4.20 2.92
CA CYS A 110 -7.24 -3.45 3.82
C CYS A 110 -7.11 -2.00 3.36
N ALA A 111 -7.88 -1.12 4.00
CA ALA A 111 -7.89 0.32 3.71
C ALA A 111 -6.88 1.05 4.61
N ALA A 112 -5.63 1.05 4.21
CA ALA A 112 -4.56 1.77 4.88
C ALA A 112 -4.72 3.29 4.70
N VAL A 113 -4.59 4.04 5.80
CA VAL A 113 -4.63 5.51 5.82
C VAL A 113 -3.25 6.09 5.61
N THR A 114 -2.23 5.43 6.13
CA THR A 114 -0.82 5.73 5.92
C THR A 114 -0.16 4.63 5.07
N LYS A 115 1.11 4.81 4.73
CA LYS A 115 1.87 3.79 4.01
C LYS A 115 1.95 2.51 4.88
N VAL A 116 1.85 1.35 4.24
CA VAL A 116 2.00 0.06 4.93
C VAL A 116 3.45 -0.39 4.84
N SER A 117 4.00 -0.89 5.95
CA SER A 117 5.34 -1.47 5.96
C SER A 117 5.48 -2.54 4.87
N THR A 118 6.60 -2.57 4.18
CA THR A 118 6.82 -3.47 3.04
C THR A 118 6.83 -4.96 3.44
N SER A 119 7.07 -5.25 4.71
CA SER A 119 7.02 -6.62 5.26
C SER A 119 5.62 -7.24 5.31
N VAL A 120 4.54 -6.42 5.25
CA VAL A 120 3.16 -6.93 5.33
C VAL A 120 2.71 -7.73 4.10
N PRO A 121 2.93 -7.27 2.85
CA PRO A 121 2.34 -7.93 1.68
C PRO A 121 3.02 -9.23 1.27
N MET A 122 4.25 -9.53 1.71
CA MET A 122 5.06 -10.58 1.10
C MET A 122 4.69 -12.00 1.54
N ARG A 123 3.97 -12.20 2.64
CA ARG A 123 3.70 -13.54 3.20
C ARG A 123 2.24 -13.93 3.33
N MET A 124 1.32 -13.03 3.06
CA MET A 124 -0.11 -13.37 3.11
C MET A 124 -0.61 -13.69 1.70
N PRO A 125 -1.56 -14.63 1.53
CA PRO A 125 -2.23 -14.84 0.25
C PRO A 125 -3.07 -13.62 -0.05
N THR A 126 -2.45 -12.63 -0.66
CA THR A 126 -3.00 -11.30 -0.87
C THR A 126 -3.07 -10.98 -2.35
N SER A 127 -4.14 -10.33 -2.75
CA SER A 127 -4.21 -9.65 -4.04
C SER A 127 -3.85 -8.19 -3.83
N ALA A 128 -2.77 -7.73 -4.44
CA ALA A 128 -2.43 -6.31 -4.45
C ALA A 128 -3.10 -5.64 -5.64
N CYS A 129 -3.96 -4.66 -5.38
CA CYS A 129 -4.70 -3.93 -6.42
C CYS A 129 -4.35 -2.44 -6.39
N ARG A 130 -4.34 -1.80 -7.57
CA ARG A 130 -4.30 -0.35 -7.70
C ARG A 130 -5.58 0.16 -8.37
N SER A 131 -6.31 1.03 -7.71
CA SER A 131 -7.58 1.55 -8.26
C SER A 131 -7.42 2.70 -9.25
N ALA A 132 -6.24 3.31 -9.33
CA ALA A 132 -5.83 4.33 -10.30
C ALA A 132 -4.32 4.61 -10.17
N ILE A 133 -3.75 5.30 -11.14
CA ILE A 133 -2.34 5.74 -11.15
C ILE A 133 -2.05 6.82 -10.07
N THR A 134 -3.04 7.19 -9.27
CA THR A 134 -2.94 8.28 -8.28
C THR A 134 -2.94 7.74 -6.86
N CYS A 135 -2.01 8.23 -6.04
CA CYS A 135 -1.93 7.96 -4.60
C CYS A 135 -3.25 8.29 -3.89
N SER A 136 -3.65 7.46 -2.91
CA SER A 136 -4.91 7.58 -2.17
C SER A 136 -5.08 8.92 -1.44
N ARG A 137 -3.99 9.55 -0.97
CA ARG A 137 -4.02 10.88 -0.35
C ARG A 137 -4.50 11.97 -1.29
N ARG A 138 -4.22 11.87 -2.60
CA ARG A 138 -4.74 12.80 -3.61
C ARG A 138 -6.24 12.68 -3.84
N ARG A 139 -6.88 11.59 -3.43
CA ARG A 139 -8.35 11.44 -3.52
C ARG A 139 -9.09 12.18 -2.43
N ALA A 140 -8.61 12.17 -1.18
CA ALA A 140 -9.23 12.91 -0.09
C ALA A 140 -9.27 14.42 -0.40
N SER A 141 -8.20 14.95 -1.00
CA SER A 141 -8.16 16.35 -1.44
C SER A 141 -9.03 16.67 -2.66
N ARG A 142 -9.44 15.66 -3.46
CA ARG A 142 -10.34 15.88 -4.62
C ARG A 142 -11.81 16.02 -4.26
N TYR A 143 -12.27 15.47 -3.14
CA TYR A 143 -13.66 15.64 -2.67
C TYR A 143 -13.91 16.98 -2.01
N GLY A 144 -12.85 17.68 -1.57
CA GLY A 144 -12.90 19.04 -1.05
C GLY A 144 -12.33 20.04 -2.05
N ARG A 145 -13.12 20.52 -3.02
CA ARG A 145 -12.77 21.62 -3.97
C ARG A 145 -11.40 21.53 -4.62
N CYS A 146 -11.04 20.47 -5.26
CA CYS A 146 -9.77 20.42 -5.94
C CYS A 146 -9.85 20.63 -7.43
N ARG A 147 -9.46 21.82 -7.85
CA ARG A 147 -8.79 22.00 -9.15
C ARG A 147 -7.47 21.25 -9.06
N CYS A 148 -7.13 20.49 -10.10
CA CYS A 148 -5.86 19.78 -10.23
C CYS A 148 -4.66 20.73 -10.04
N ARG A 149 -4.20 20.90 -8.80
CA ARG A 149 -2.89 21.47 -8.52
C ARG A 149 -1.99 20.37 -8.00
N ARG A 150 -0.72 20.43 -8.39
CA ARG A 150 0.31 19.43 -8.07
C ARG A 150 0.67 19.37 -6.57
N THR A 151 0.18 20.30 -5.78
CA THR A 151 0.42 20.38 -4.35
C THR A 151 -0.90 20.35 -3.59
N PRO A 152 -1.03 19.65 -2.45
CA PRO A 152 -2.17 19.79 -1.56
C PRO A 152 -2.26 21.21 -1.04
N ASP A 153 -3.47 21.64 -0.68
CA ASP A 153 -3.65 22.95 -0.06
C ASP A 153 -2.84 23.04 1.23
N PRO A 154 -2.16 24.18 1.49
CA PRO A 154 -1.40 24.37 2.72
C PRO A 154 -2.22 24.06 3.96
N GLY A 155 -1.67 23.29 4.89
CA GLY A 155 -2.34 22.90 6.13
C GLY A 155 -3.24 21.66 6.04
N ALA A 156 -3.38 21.03 4.86
CA ALA A 156 -4.12 19.76 4.71
C ALA A 156 -3.33 18.54 5.21
N LEU A 157 -2.01 18.64 5.24
CA LEU A 157 -1.10 17.62 5.76
C LEU A 157 -0.31 18.21 6.92
N GLY A 158 -0.01 17.37 7.92
CA GLY A 158 0.79 17.78 9.08
C GLY A 158 2.25 18.12 8.73
N ASP A 159 2.75 17.63 7.58
CA ASP A 159 4.08 17.95 7.04
C ASP A 159 3.97 18.17 5.53
N GLU A 160 4.33 19.36 5.06
CA GLU A 160 4.28 19.74 3.65
C GLU A 160 5.26 18.96 2.78
N MET A 161 6.36 18.45 3.36
CA MET A 161 7.35 17.65 2.64
C MET A 161 6.91 16.19 2.41
N SER A 162 5.87 15.72 3.09
CA SER A 162 5.40 14.33 2.96
C SER A 162 4.90 13.95 1.56
N ASN A 163 4.79 14.91 0.64
CA ASN A 163 4.44 14.66 -0.77
C ASN A 163 5.65 14.50 -1.69
N VAL A 164 6.85 14.78 -1.22
CA VAL A 164 8.06 14.78 -2.05
C VAL A 164 8.51 13.34 -2.30
N ASP A 165 8.45 12.50 -1.27
CA ASP A 165 8.92 11.11 -1.27
C ASP A 165 7.81 10.09 -1.55
N GLU A 166 6.82 10.42 -2.38
CA GLU A 166 5.74 9.48 -2.74
C GLU A 166 5.95 8.87 -4.13
N SER A 167 5.45 7.63 -4.30
CA SER A 167 5.38 7.00 -5.62
C SER A 167 4.70 7.93 -6.62
N PHE A 168 5.28 8.04 -7.81
CA PHE A 168 4.87 8.97 -8.89
C PHE A 168 5.12 10.45 -8.58
N SER A 169 5.89 10.79 -7.57
CA SER A 169 6.40 12.14 -7.38
C SER A 169 7.23 12.54 -8.60
N THR A 170 7.00 13.75 -9.12
CA THR A 170 7.72 14.26 -10.30
C THR A 170 8.95 15.09 -9.91
N ALA A 171 9.20 15.31 -8.60
CA ALA A 171 10.19 16.27 -8.16
C ALA A 171 11.63 15.78 -8.36
N GLU A 172 12.03 14.70 -7.72
CA GLU A 172 13.43 14.24 -7.77
C GLU A 172 13.58 12.84 -8.37
N ASP A 173 12.68 11.91 -8.05
CA ASP A 173 12.76 10.51 -8.48
C ASP A 173 12.24 10.22 -9.88
N GLY A 174 11.68 11.26 -10.53
CA GLY A 174 11.31 11.15 -11.94
C GLY A 174 10.22 10.14 -12.27
N GLY A 175 9.35 9.79 -11.31
CA GLY A 175 8.20 8.93 -11.57
C GLY A 175 8.38 7.46 -11.21
N LEU A 176 9.42 7.09 -10.50
CA LEU A 176 9.62 5.75 -9.95
C LEU A 176 8.57 5.39 -8.89
N LEU A 177 8.42 4.11 -8.61
CA LEU A 177 7.80 3.64 -7.38
C LEU A 177 8.69 3.98 -6.19
N GLU A 178 8.08 4.26 -5.06
CA GLU A 178 8.79 4.47 -3.82
C GLU A 178 9.54 3.21 -3.38
N TYR A 179 10.69 3.41 -2.72
CA TYR A 179 11.49 2.34 -2.13
C TYR A 179 10.73 1.58 -1.04
N ALA A 180 11.23 0.42 -0.66
CA ALA A 180 10.69 -0.38 0.43
C ALA A 180 10.89 0.33 1.76
N GLN A 181 9.82 0.44 2.53
CA GLN A 181 9.82 1.07 3.85
C GLN A 181 9.53 0.05 4.95
N TYR A 182 10.22 0.18 6.06
CA TYR A 182 10.14 -0.71 7.21
C TYR A 182 9.93 0.10 8.48
N THR A 183 9.10 -0.42 9.38
CA THR A 183 8.93 0.11 10.73
C THR A 183 9.06 -1.03 11.77
N ARG A 184 9.02 -0.69 13.03
CA ARG A 184 9.07 -1.68 14.13
C ARG A 184 7.96 -2.73 14.02
N PRO A 185 8.24 -4.00 14.36
CA PRO A 185 9.49 -4.53 14.91
C PRO A 185 10.60 -4.67 13.88
N ALA A 186 11.86 -4.79 14.32
CA ALA A 186 13.02 -4.95 13.44
C ALA A 186 13.04 -6.29 12.69
N GLU A 187 12.31 -7.28 13.20
CA GLU A 187 12.12 -8.59 12.59
C GLU A 187 10.67 -9.05 12.77
N PHE A 188 10.07 -9.56 11.70
CA PHE A 188 8.72 -10.11 11.73
C PHE A 188 8.66 -11.38 10.89
N ASN A 189 8.23 -12.49 11.49
CA ASN A 189 8.14 -13.82 10.85
C ASN A 189 9.43 -14.27 10.13
N GLY A 190 10.60 -13.96 10.72
CA GLY A 190 11.92 -14.31 10.20
C GLY A 190 12.40 -13.41 9.04
N GLU A 191 11.71 -12.30 8.77
CA GLU A 191 12.18 -11.24 7.88
C GLU A 191 12.64 -10.04 8.69
N GLY A 192 13.91 -9.66 8.50
CA GLY A 192 14.53 -8.53 9.17
C GLY A 192 14.56 -7.27 8.33
N VAL A 193 14.67 -6.14 8.98
CA VAL A 193 14.93 -4.85 8.34
C VAL A 193 16.32 -4.88 7.70
N PRO A 194 16.50 -4.39 6.45
CA PRO A 194 17.82 -4.30 5.84
C PRO A 194 18.82 -3.57 6.74
N PRO A 195 20.02 -4.16 7.00
CA PRO A 195 21.00 -3.58 7.94
C PRO A 195 21.43 -2.15 7.61
N VAL A 196 21.39 -1.77 6.35
CA VAL A 196 21.71 -0.40 5.91
C VAL A 196 20.76 0.63 6.51
N LEU A 197 19.49 0.31 6.73
CA LEU A 197 18.48 1.23 7.29
C LEU A 197 18.68 1.50 8.78
N VAL A 198 19.43 0.66 9.48
CA VAL A 198 19.76 0.81 10.90
C VAL A 198 21.21 1.25 11.14
N SER A 199 21.97 1.48 10.07
CA SER A 199 23.41 1.81 10.14
C SER A 199 23.71 3.24 10.64
N GLY A 200 22.75 4.16 10.57
CA GLY A 200 22.97 5.59 10.82
C GLY A 200 23.74 6.35 9.73
N ASP A 201 24.16 5.67 8.66
CA ASP A 201 24.87 6.27 7.53
C ASP A 201 23.88 6.75 6.48
N HIS A 202 23.49 8.02 6.54
CA HIS A 202 22.47 8.59 5.66
C HIS A 202 22.83 8.47 4.17
N ALA A 203 24.11 8.61 3.82
CA ALA A 203 24.53 8.50 2.42
C ALA A 203 24.30 7.10 1.87
N LYS A 204 24.60 6.06 2.67
CA LYS A 204 24.32 4.67 2.28
C LYS A 204 22.83 4.36 2.25
N VAL A 205 22.06 4.93 3.18
CA VAL A 205 20.60 4.79 3.21
C VAL A 205 19.99 5.38 1.94
N ASP A 206 20.40 6.59 1.53
CA ASP A 206 19.85 7.24 0.34
C ASP A 206 20.25 6.51 -0.96
N ALA A 207 21.49 6.04 -1.05
CA ALA A 207 21.93 5.20 -2.17
C ALA A 207 21.14 3.89 -2.25
N TRP A 208 20.87 3.24 -1.12
CA TRP A 208 20.05 2.04 -1.05
C TRP A 208 18.60 2.33 -1.47
N ARG A 209 18.00 3.42 -0.96
CA ARG A 209 16.65 3.85 -1.31
C ARG A 209 16.49 4.04 -2.81
N ARG A 210 17.43 4.76 -3.41
CA ARG A 210 17.43 5.00 -4.86
C ARG A 210 17.50 3.71 -5.65
N LYS A 211 18.45 2.84 -5.31
CA LYS A 211 18.63 1.53 -5.95
C LYS A 211 17.38 0.66 -5.78
N ASN A 212 16.84 0.58 -4.57
CA ASN A 212 15.64 -0.20 -4.28
C ASN A 212 14.39 0.33 -5.00
N ALA A 213 14.24 1.65 -5.16
CA ALA A 213 13.16 2.25 -5.94
C ALA A 213 13.23 1.80 -7.42
N ILE A 214 14.42 1.77 -8.02
CA ILE A 214 14.64 1.27 -9.40
C ILE A 214 14.27 -0.22 -9.49
N GLU A 215 14.78 -1.06 -8.58
CA GLU A 215 14.49 -2.50 -8.53
C GLU A 215 13.00 -2.78 -8.42
N ARG A 216 12.32 -2.10 -7.52
CA ARG A 216 10.88 -2.24 -7.33
C ARG A 216 10.10 -1.78 -8.55
N THR A 217 10.54 -0.70 -9.19
CA THR A 217 9.88 -0.19 -10.40
C THR A 217 10.04 -1.18 -11.55
N CYS A 218 11.23 -1.71 -11.78
CA CYS A 218 11.46 -2.74 -12.79
C CYS A 218 10.58 -3.97 -12.57
N ARG A 219 10.42 -4.41 -11.31
CA ARG A 219 9.65 -5.61 -10.96
C ARG A 219 8.14 -5.42 -11.07
N TRP A 220 7.61 -4.30 -10.60
CA TRP A 220 6.17 -4.12 -10.42
C TRP A 220 5.54 -3.16 -11.44
N ARG A 221 6.33 -2.26 -12.00
CA ARG A 221 5.87 -1.23 -12.92
C ARG A 221 6.94 -0.92 -13.97
N PRO A 222 7.35 -1.91 -14.78
CA PRO A 222 8.36 -1.72 -15.82
C PRO A 222 7.98 -0.61 -16.81
N ASP A 223 6.67 -0.37 -17.00
CA ASP A 223 6.14 0.72 -17.81
C ASP A 223 6.63 2.12 -17.39
N LEU A 224 6.98 2.31 -16.12
CA LEU A 224 7.45 3.60 -15.62
C LEU A 224 8.94 3.85 -15.91
N ILE A 225 9.73 2.80 -16.14
CA ILE A 225 11.18 2.93 -16.40
C ILE A 225 11.45 3.72 -17.69
N GLU A 226 10.58 3.61 -18.69
CA GLU A 226 10.72 4.33 -19.96
C GLU A 226 10.70 5.86 -19.77
N THR A 227 9.83 6.33 -18.88
CA THR A 227 9.61 7.76 -18.61
C THR A 227 10.36 8.29 -17.40
N ALA A 228 10.97 7.40 -16.60
CA ALA A 228 11.69 7.77 -15.39
C ALA A 228 12.98 8.55 -15.70
N ARG A 229 13.29 9.50 -14.83
CA ARG A 229 14.56 10.24 -14.87
C ARG A 229 15.66 9.40 -14.25
N LEU A 230 16.37 8.65 -15.08
CA LEU A 230 17.49 7.80 -14.71
C LEU A 230 18.77 8.34 -15.29
N THR A 231 19.86 8.26 -14.54
CA THR A 231 21.21 8.44 -15.09
C THR A 231 21.54 7.33 -16.10
N PRO A 232 22.54 7.49 -16.97
CA PRO A 232 22.95 6.43 -17.89
C PRO A 232 23.30 5.11 -17.16
N GLU A 233 23.95 5.20 -16.00
CA GLU A 233 24.34 4.05 -15.17
C GLU A 233 23.09 3.36 -14.56
N GLU A 234 22.17 4.14 -14.02
CA GLU A 234 20.90 3.63 -13.48
C GLU A 234 20.03 2.98 -14.56
N ARG A 235 20.04 3.54 -15.76
CA ARG A 235 19.32 2.96 -16.90
C ARG A 235 19.92 1.63 -17.34
N ALA A 236 21.24 1.53 -17.38
CA ALA A 236 21.92 0.26 -17.65
C ALA A 236 21.61 -0.78 -16.56
N TYR A 237 21.61 -0.36 -15.30
CA TYR A 237 21.22 -1.22 -14.18
C TYR A 237 19.78 -1.71 -14.28
N ALA A 238 18.84 -0.82 -14.58
CA ALA A 238 17.43 -1.17 -14.77
C ALA A 238 17.25 -2.18 -15.93
N GLN A 239 17.99 -2.01 -17.04
CA GLN A 239 17.92 -2.92 -18.18
C GLN A 239 18.35 -4.33 -17.81
N VAL A 240 19.42 -4.48 -17.04
CA VAL A 240 19.88 -5.81 -16.57
C VAL A 240 18.78 -6.52 -15.75
N ILE A 241 18.04 -5.78 -14.91
CA ILE A 241 16.96 -6.36 -14.11
C ILE A 241 15.78 -6.77 -14.99
N LEU A 242 15.42 -5.93 -15.96
CA LEU A 242 14.32 -6.23 -16.88
C LEU A 242 14.65 -7.47 -17.73
N ASP A 243 15.85 -7.58 -18.28
CA ASP A 243 16.29 -8.73 -19.08
C ASP A 243 16.26 -10.04 -18.26
N ALA A 244 16.72 -9.98 -17.00
CA ALA A 244 16.64 -11.12 -16.10
C ALA A 244 15.20 -11.55 -15.77
N SER A 245 14.27 -10.59 -15.70
CA SER A 245 12.84 -10.87 -15.42
C SER A 245 12.16 -11.52 -16.63
N TYR A 246 12.50 -11.14 -17.85
CA TYR A 246 11.96 -11.75 -19.07
C TYR A 246 12.42 -13.20 -19.22
N SER A 247 13.67 -13.52 -18.89
CA SER A 247 14.21 -14.89 -18.98
C SER A 247 13.52 -15.87 -18.01
N GLN A 248 13.01 -15.40 -16.86
CA GLN A 248 12.30 -16.24 -15.89
C GLN A 248 10.82 -16.44 -16.22
N SER A 249 10.25 -15.68 -17.13
CA SER A 249 8.84 -15.81 -17.55
C SER A 249 8.62 -16.76 -18.72
N GLU A 250 9.70 -17.27 -19.32
CA GLU A 250 9.69 -18.22 -20.45
C GLU A 250 9.93 -19.69 -20.03
N GLU A 251 10.21 -19.94 -18.74
CA GLU A 251 10.26 -21.28 -18.13
C GLU A 251 8.95 -21.58 -17.37
#